data_a351b63b2049827224b5923e1f7cc7a9
#
_entry.id   a351b63b2049827224b5923e1f7cc7a9
#
_cell.length_a   1.000
_cell.length_b   1.000
_cell.length_c   1.000
_cell.angle_alpha   90.00
_cell.angle_beta   90.00
_cell.angle_gamma   90.00
#
_symmetry.space_group_name_H-M   'P 1'
#
loop_
_entity.id
_entity.type
_entity.pdbx_description
1 polymer ?
#
loop_
_entity_poly.entity_id
_entity_poly.type
_entity_poly.pdbx_seq_one_letter_code
_entity_poly.pdbx_strand_id
1 'polypeptide(L)'
;MGKGSIASHKEEILLAGCAIVIICFWYFLFPHLLLMREASQLFLWNSEYFAERIVVPGGFAQYIGEFLVQFFHHPFNGGLIYAALFVIAQQLTKHIFPRLPLLLTFIPSFVLWAIALYFYIPLTLTVAILMVMLMIALLPKRKTARIAYIIILLPVAYWLAGPADYYWVEEHPSTLEEMKYDLMMRQKDWKGIVERYNKQPSASPAVQHASRLAGFQLGIIPEQSLHRADIFSNQSLRSEASSFIMDEVYFLLGLVNMSQRATFEAMESIPNHNKSGRALKRLVETSLITQQYPLALKYLDILQETAFYRQWAAQTRPLAENPVLIQQHPRYQSLREAYAKTKDAVFY
;
A
#
# COMPACT_ATOMS: atom_id res chain seq x y z
N MET A 1 0.46 23.37 -43.97
CA MET A 1 -0.02 23.35 -42.59
C MET A 1 -0.68 22.03 -42.11
N GLY A 2 -0.99 21.05 -42.95
CA GLY A 2 -1.82 19.89 -42.55
C GLY A 2 -1.13 18.68 -41.94
N LYS A 3 0.14 18.38 -42.26
CA LYS A 3 0.77 17.12 -41.79
C LYS A 3 1.20 17.11 -40.33
N GLY A 4 1.60 18.25 -39.74
CA GLY A 4 2.00 18.33 -38.32
C GLY A 4 0.82 18.24 -37.39
N SER A 5 -0.34 18.77 -37.72
CA SER A 5 -1.59 18.71 -36.93
C SER A 5 -2.16 17.29 -36.83
N ILE A 6 -2.13 16.53 -37.93
CA ILE A 6 -2.64 15.14 -37.96
C ILE A 6 -1.75 14.18 -37.16
N ALA A 7 -0.44 14.39 -37.20
CA ALA A 7 0.50 13.57 -36.41
C ALA A 7 0.36 13.83 -34.89
N SER A 8 0.18 15.09 -34.46
CA SER A 8 -0.09 15.47 -33.08
C SER A 8 -1.39 14.84 -32.57
N HIS A 9 -2.46 14.89 -33.34
CA HIS A 9 -3.76 14.34 -32.96
C HIS A 9 -3.75 12.80 -32.79
N LYS A 10 -3.00 12.08 -33.63
CA LYS A 10 -2.82 10.63 -33.49
C LYS A 10 -2.08 10.26 -32.21
N GLU A 11 -1.07 11.03 -31.86
CA GLU A 11 -0.32 10.83 -30.61
C GLU A 11 -1.18 11.06 -29.37
N GLU A 12 -1.94 12.15 -29.33
CA GLU A 12 -2.85 12.49 -28.24
C GLU A 12 -3.91 11.40 -28.03
N ILE A 13 -4.48 10.88 -29.11
CA ILE A 13 -5.46 9.78 -29.06
C ILE A 13 -4.81 8.50 -28.53
N LEU A 14 -3.58 8.18 -28.97
CA LEU A 14 -2.86 6.99 -28.51
C LEU A 14 -2.52 7.10 -27.02
N LEU A 15 -2.04 8.27 -26.58
CA LEU A 15 -1.75 8.53 -25.15
C LEU A 15 -3.00 8.42 -24.29
N ALA A 16 -4.10 9.02 -24.72
CA ALA A 16 -5.36 8.95 -24.01
C ALA A 16 -5.86 7.49 -23.92
N GLY A 17 -5.76 6.73 -25.02
CA GLY A 17 -6.11 5.32 -25.05
C GLY A 17 -5.27 4.50 -24.07
N CYS A 18 -3.94 4.68 -24.07
CA CYS A 18 -3.04 4.01 -23.11
C CYS A 18 -3.38 4.39 -21.67
N ALA A 19 -3.61 5.67 -21.38
CA ALA A 19 -3.97 6.14 -20.05
C ALA A 19 -5.26 5.47 -19.54
N ILE A 20 -6.29 5.40 -20.36
CA ILE A 20 -7.57 4.73 -20.03
C ILE A 20 -7.33 3.24 -19.73
N VAL A 21 -6.56 2.56 -20.59
CA VAL A 21 -6.23 1.13 -20.38
C VAL A 21 -5.50 0.92 -19.06
N ILE A 22 -4.54 1.78 -18.71
CA ILE A 22 -3.79 1.69 -17.46
C ILE A 22 -4.70 1.92 -16.25
N ILE A 23 -5.58 2.92 -16.31
CA ILE A 23 -6.55 3.18 -15.23
C ILE A 23 -7.46 1.96 -15.04
N CYS A 24 -8.04 1.44 -16.13
CA CYS A 24 -8.90 0.26 -16.08
C CYS A 24 -8.15 -0.98 -15.54
N PHE A 25 -6.91 -1.18 -15.98
CA PHE A 25 -6.07 -2.28 -15.54
C PHE A 25 -5.86 -2.27 -14.01
N TRP A 26 -5.44 -1.13 -13.45
CA TRP A 26 -5.20 -1.02 -12.01
C TRP A 26 -6.50 -1.07 -11.21
N TYR A 27 -7.54 -0.44 -11.69
CA TYR A 27 -8.82 -0.36 -10.99
C TYR A 27 -9.55 -1.71 -10.93
N PHE A 28 -9.59 -2.46 -12.04
CA PHE A 28 -10.37 -3.70 -12.13
C PHE A 28 -9.55 -4.96 -11.87
N LEU A 29 -8.28 -5.01 -12.30
CA LEU A 29 -7.49 -6.24 -12.25
C LEU A 29 -6.54 -6.30 -11.05
N PHE A 30 -5.99 -5.15 -10.61
CA PHE A 30 -4.98 -5.10 -9.55
C PHE A 30 -5.28 -4.12 -8.40
N PRO A 31 -6.57 -3.92 -7.98
CA PRO A 31 -6.87 -3.04 -6.85
C PRO A 31 -6.24 -3.53 -5.53
N HIS A 32 -6.10 -4.85 -5.37
CA HIS A 32 -5.47 -5.48 -4.22
C HIS A 32 -3.99 -5.08 -4.06
N LEU A 33 -3.27 -4.95 -5.17
CA LEU A 33 -1.87 -4.52 -5.15
C LEU A 33 -1.73 -3.04 -4.73
N LEU A 34 -2.62 -2.18 -5.23
CA LEU A 34 -2.64 -0.75 -4.86
C LEU A 34 -2.93 -0.57 -3.37
N LEU A 35 -3.96 -1.24 -2.87
CA LEU A 35 -4.38 -1.14 -1.47
C LEU A 35 -3.35 -1.74 -0.51
N MET A 36 -2.64 -2.79 -0.93
CA MET A 36 -1.55 -3.35 -0.13
C MET A 36 -0.37 -2.38 -0.08
N ARG A 37 0.01 -1.74 -1.19
CA ARG A 37 1.05 -0.70 -1.20
C ARG A 37 0.71 0.49 -0.31
N GLU A 38 -0.55 0.91 -0.28
CA GLU A 38 -0.98 1.96 0.66
C GLU A 38 -0.87 1.48 2.11
N ALA A 39 -1.26 0.23 2.38
CA ALA A 39 -1.15 -0.37 3.69
C ALA A 39 0.30 -0.54 4.16
N SER A 40 1.26 -0.68 3.25
CA SER A 40 2.69 -0.87 3.52
C SER A 40 3.45 0.41 3.79
N GLN A 41 2.78 1.54 3.93
CA GLN A 41 3.44 2.81 4.19
C GLN A 41 2.56 3.79 4.96
N LEU A 42 3.23 4.82 5.49
CA LEU A 42 2.59 5.93 6.18
C LEU A 42 3.21 7.25 5.70
N PHE A 43 2.40 8.14 5.15
CA PHE A 43 2.81 9.49 4.80
C PHE A 43 2.23 10.48 5.81
N LEU A 44 3.11 11.30 6.41
CA LEU A 44 2.73 12.33 7.38
C LEU A 44 2.87 13.73 6.78
N TRP A 45 1.85 14.54 7.00
CA TRP A 45 1.80 15.94 6.53
C TRP A 45 2.42 16.90 7.55
N ASN A 46 3.70 16.67 7.88
CA ASN A 46 4.44 17.54 8.78
C ASN A 46 5.87 17.82 8.27
N SER A 47 6.50 18.86 8.82
CA SER A 47 7.84 19.28 8.43
C SER A 47 8.95 18.34 8.92
N GLU A 48 8.74 17.65 10.04
CA GLU A 48 9.71 16.69 10.57
C GLU A 48 9.85 15.51 9.63
N TYR A 49 8.73 14.94 9.18
CA TYR A 49 8.71 13.85 8.21
C TYR A 49 9.42 14.23 6.90
N PHE A 50 9.17 15.43 6.39
CA PHE A 50 9.88 15.93 5.22
C PHE A 50 11.39 16.03 5.47
N ALA A 51 11.80 16.64 6.59
CA ALA A 51 13.20 16.82 6.96
C ALA A 51 13.93 15.46 7.11
N GLU A 52 13.31 14.49 7.76
CA GLU A 52 13.86 13.14 7.93
C GLU A 52 14.12 12.46 6.57
N ARG A 53 13.18 12.60 5.63
CA ARG A 53 13.30 11.97 4.31
C ARG A 53 14.39 12.61 3.46
N ILE A 54 14.49 13.93 3.38
CA ILE A 54 15.42 14.60 2.45
C ILE A 54 16.89 14.50 2.86
N VAL A 55 17.20 14.14 4.09
CA VAL A 55 18.58 14.03 4.58
C VAL A 55 19.29 12.79 4.03
N VAL A 56 18.56 11.73 3.68
CA VAL A 56 19.15 10.48 3.20
C VAL A 56 19.18 10.39 1.68
N PRO A 57 20.16 9.70 1.09
CA PRO A 57 20.17 9.41 -0.34
C PRO A 57 18.90 8.67 -0.77
N GLY A 58 18.27 9.10 -1.86
CA GLY A 58 16.99 8.58 -2.31
C GLY A 58 15.75 9.18 -1.62
N GLY A 59 15.95 9.88 -0.51
CA GLY A 59 14.87 10.33 0.35
C GLY A 59 13.92 11.34 -0.30
N PHE A 60 14.38 12.18 -1.22
CA PHE A 60 13.46 13.08 -1.93
C PHE A 60 12.55 12.32 -2.90
N ALA A 61 13.07 11.34 -3.63
CA ALA A 61 12.25 10.48 -4.48
C ALA A 61 11.33 9.60 -3.64
N GLN A 62 11.80 9.14 -2.47
CA GLN A 62 10.99 8.41 -1.50
C GLN A 62 9.83 9.25 -1.00
N TYR A 63 10.08 10.48 -0.57
CA TYR A 63 9.04 11.41 -0.10
C TYR A 63 7.94 11.61 -1.15
N ILE A 64 8.32 11.82 -2.41
CA ILE A 64 7.35 11.96 -3.51
C ILE A 64 6.63 10.63 -3.78
N GLY A 65 7.35 9.50 -3.77
CA GLY A 65 6.77 8.18 -3.95
C GLY A 65 5.72 7.86 -2.88
N GLU A 66 6.05 8.06 -1.61
CA GLU A 66 5.16 7.86 -0.47
C GLU A 66 3.97 8.83 -0.50
N PHE A 67 4.20 10.10 -0.88
CA PHE A 67 3.14 11.07 -1.12
C PHE A 67 2.14 10.59 -2.16
N LEU A 68 2.60 10.02 -3.26
CA LEU A 68 1.72 9.52 -4.32
C LEU A 68 0.98 8.24 -3.90
N VAL A 69 1.66 7.33 -3.21
CA VAL A 69 1.07 6.04 -2.81
C VAL A 69 -0.05 6.20 -1.79
N GLN A 70 -0.08 7.24 -0.94
CA GLN A 70 -1.20 7.45 -0.02
C GLN A 70 -2.55 7.54 -0.75
N PHE A 71 -2.58 8.02 -2.01
CA PHE A 71 -3.80 8.11 -2.82
C PHE A 71 -4.28 6.75 -3.35
N PHE A 72 -3.48 5.69 -3.21
CA PHE A 72 -3.88 4.32 -3.56
C PHE A 72 -4.96 3.76 -2.61
N HIS A 73 -5.23 4.47 -1.52
CA HIS A 73 -6.38 4.24 -0.66
C HIS A 73 -7.69 4.12 -1.46
N HIS A 74 -7.77 4.80 -2.58
CA HIS A 74 -8.80 4.63 -3.59
C HIS A 74 -8.18 4.09 -4.89
N PRO A 75 -8.45 2.84 -5.31
CA PRO A 75 -7.80 2.22 -6.46
C PRO A 75 -7.90 3.01 -7.76
N PHE A 76 -8.98 3.76 -7.98
CA PHE A 76 -9.12 4.65 -9.12
C PHE A 76 -8.01 5.73 -9.15
N ASN A 77 -7.72 6.36 -8.02
CA ASN A 77 -6.65 7.37 -7.92
C ASN A 77 -5.28 6.74 -8.18
N GLY A 78 -5.06 5.51 -7.71
CA GLY A 78 -3.84 4.77 -8.00
C GLY A 78 -3.65 4.51 -9.50
N GLY A 79 -4.73 4.10 -10.19
CA GLY A 79 -4.73 3.96 -11.64
C GLY A 79 -4.45 5.28 -12.38
N LEU A 80 -5.02 6.38 -11.90
CA LEU A 80 -4.78 7.72 -12.44
C LEU A 80 -3.32 8.16 -12.28
N ILE A 81 -2.72 7.90 -11.11
CA ILE A 81 -1.31 8.21 -10.85
C ILE A 81 -0.40 7.41 -11.79
N TYR A 82 -0.61 6.09 -11.93
CA TYR A 82 0.17 5.29 -12.86
C TYR A 82 -0.01 5.73 -14.32
N ALA A 83 -1.20 6.11 -14.72
CA ALA A 83 -1.44 6.67 -16.06
C ALA A 83 -0.68 8.00 -16.27
N ALA A 84 -0.68 8.89 -15.28
CA ALA A 84 0.08 10.13 -15.32
C ALA A 84 1.60 9.88 -15.42
N LEU A 85 2.15 8.99 -14.61
CA LEU A 85 3.58 8.62 -14.65
C LEU A 85 3.95 7.99 -16.00
N PHE A 86 3.07 7.17 -16.58
CA PHE A 86 3.24 6.59 -17.92
C PHE A 86 3.34 7.68 -19.00
N VAL A 87 2.41 8.65 -18.97
CA VAL A 87 2.40 9.77 -19.92
C VAL A 87 3.65 10.64 -19.75
N ILE A 88 4.04 10.95 -18.50
CA ILE A 88 5.26 11.72 -18.22
C ILE A 88 6.51 11.01 -18.79
N ALA A 89 6.64 9.69 -18.56
CA ALA A 89 7.77 8.91 -19.09
C ALA A 89 7.83 8.97 -20.62
N GLN A 90 6.70 8.83 -21.30
CA GLN A 90 6.62 8.89 -22.76
C GLN A 90 7.02 10.29 -23.28
N GLN A 91 6.48 11.35 -22.67
CA GLN A 91 6.79 12.73 -23.07
C GLN A 91 8.27 13.08 -22.83
N LEU A 92 8.84 12.66 -21.71
CA LEU A 92 10.28 12.83 -21.44
C LEU A 92 11.13 12.07 -22.47
N THR A 93 10.76 10.81 -22.78
CA THR A 93 11.46 10.03 -23.80
C THR A 93 11.45 10.72 -25.16
N LYS A 94 10.30 11.23 -25.59
CA LYS A 94 10.16 11.97 -26.84
C LYS A 94 10.98 13.25 -26.85
N HIS A 95 11.03 13.96 -25.72
CA HIS A 95 11.82 15.17 -25.60
C HIS A 95 13.34 14.89 -25.67
N ILE A 96 13.79 13.83 -25.01
CA ILE A 96 15.21 13.41 -25.01
C ILE A 96 15.62 12.90 -26.39
N PHE A 97 14.74 12.15 -27.06
CA PHE A 97 15.00 11.49 -28.34
C PHE A 97 14.00 11.90 -29.43
N PRO A 98 14.02 13.15 -29.93
CA PRO A 98 12.98 13.68 -30.84
C PRO A 98 12.96 13.01 -32.23
N ARG A 99 13.98 12.21 -32.56
CA ARG A 99 14.06 11.48 -33.85
C ARG A 99 13.54 10.05 -33.76
N LEU A 100 13.19 9.55 -32.57
CA LEU A 100 12.66 8.21 -32.42
C LEU A 100 11.26 8.12 -33.04
N PRO A 101 10.94 6.99 -33.69
CA PRO A 101 9.56 6.67 -34.08
C PRO A 101 8.64 6.71 -32.88
N LEU A 102 7.42 7.19 -33.06
CA LEU A 102 6.44 7.41 -31.98
C LEU A 102 6.26 6.15 -31.10
N LEU A 103 6.12 4.97 -31.70
CA LEU A 103 5.92 3.73 -30.95
C LEU A 103 7.10 3.38 -30.02
N LEU A 104 8.33 3.69 -30.43
CA LEU A 104 9.51 3.41 -29.60
C LEU A 104 9.61 4.36 -28.41
N THR A 105 8.99 5.53 -28.43
CA THR A 105 8.97 6.45 -27.29
C THR A 105 8.12 5.93 -26.13
N PHE A 106 7.27 4.94 -26.35
CA PHE A 106 6.48 4.28 -25.30
C PHE A 106 7.23 3.18 -24.55
N ILE A 107 8.36 2.67 -25.06
CA ILE A 107 9.08 1.54 -24.45
C ILE A 107 9.43 1.83 -22.98
N PRO A 108 10.05 2.97 -22.59
CA PRO A 108 10.36 3.23 -21.20
C PRO A 108 9.13 3.27 -20.31
N SER A 109 8.00 3.80 -20.81
CA SER A 109 6.74 3.84 -20.08
C SER A 109 6.20 2.43 -19.80
N PHE A 110 6.24 1.53 -20.77
CA PHE A 110 5.84 0.13 -20.58
C PHE A 110 6.78 -0.63 -19.65
N VAL A 111 8.08 -0.34 -19.70
CA VAL A 111 9.07 -0.92 -18.76
C VAL A 111 8.75 -0.48 -17.33
N LEU A 112 8.53 0.81 -17.10
CA LEU A 112 8.16 1.31 -15.78
C LEU A 112 6.82 0.75 -15.29
N TRP A 113 5.86 0.58 -16.19
CA TRP A 113 4.57 -0.05 -15.86
C TRP A 113 4.73 -1.53 -15.52
N ALA A 114 5.58 -2.28 -16.24
CA ALA A 114 5.88 -3.67 -15.93
C ALA A 114 6.59 -3.81 -14.56
N ILE A 115 7.55 -2.93 -14.26
CA ILE A 115 8.22 -2.85 -12.95
C ILE A 115 7.20 -2.61 -11.84
N ALA A 116 6.20 -1.79 -12.08
CA ALA A 116 5.14 -1.50 -11.12
C ALA A 116 4.25 -2.71 -10.76
N LEU A 117 4.31 -3.82 -11.49
CA LEU A 117 3.62 -5.06 -11.13
C LEU A 117 4.32 -5.86 -10.03
N TYR A 118 5.59 -5.58 -9.78
CA TYR A 118 6.34 -6.20 -8.68
C TYR A 118 6.08 -5.44 -7.38
N PHE A 119 5.38 -6.08 -6.45
CA PHE A 119 4.93 -5.46 -5.20
C PHE A 119 6.05 -4.81 -4.40
N TYR A 120 7.17 -5.49 -4.25
CA TYR A 120 8.30 -5.05 -3.45
C TYR A 120 9.15 -3.95 -4.10
N ILE A 121 8.95 -3.64 -5.37
CA ILE A 121 9.60 -2.49 -5.98
C ILE A 121 8.75 -1.25 -5.66
N PRO A 122 9.26 -0.33 -4.82
CA PRO A 122 8.50 0.84 -4.42
C PRO A 122 8.30 1.82 -5.58
N LEU A 123 7.24 2.61 -5.53
CA LEU A 123 6.99 3.69 -6.50
C LEU A 123 8.13 4.71 -6.54
N THR A 124 8.89 4.81 -5.45
CA THR A 124 10.12 5.61 -5.33
C THR A 124 11.08 5.38 -6.50
N LEU A 125 11.29 4.12 -6.93
CA LEU A 125 12.16 3.82 -8.07
C LEU A 125 11.65 4.46 -9.37
N THR A 126 10.34 4.35 -9.63
CA THR A 126 9.73 5.00 -10.80
C THR A 126 9.91 6.52 -10.76
N VAL A 127 9.68 7.13 -9.59
CA VAL A 127 9.87 8.57 -9.38
C VAL A 127 11.32 8.96 -9.59
N ALA A 128 12.28 8.22 -9.04
CA ALA A 128 13.71 8.47 -9.20
C ALA A 128 14.14 8.39 -10.67
N ILE A 129 13.69 7.37 -11.40
CA ILE A 129 13.96 7.24 -12.85
C ILE A 129 13.39 8.43 -13.63
N LEU A 130 12.14 8.84 -13.34
CA LEU A 130 11.54 9.99 -14.00
C LEU A 130 12.28 11.31 -13.70
N MET A 131 12.79 11.49 -12.47
CA MET A 131 13.60 12.63 -12.10
C MET A 131 14.93 12.64 -12.88
N VAL A 132 15.61 11.50 -13.00
CA VAL A 132 16.82 11.37 -13.81
C VAL A 132 16.53 11.66 -15.29
N MET A 133 15.43 11.14 -15.83
CA MET A 133 15.00 11.44 -17.20
C MET A 133 14.72 12.95 -17.38
N LEU A 134 14.08 13.59 -16.42
CA LEU A 134 13.84 15.04 -16.45
C LEU A 134 15.16 15.82 -16.46
N MET A 135 16.11 15.45 -15.62
CA MET A 135 17.44 16.07 -15.60
C MET A 135 18.17 15.89 -16.94
N ILE A 136 18.06 14.70 -17.56
CA ILE A 136 18.62 14.47 -18.90
C ILE A 136 17.91 15.34 -19.94
N ALA A 137 16.61 15.51 -19.86
CA ALA A 137 15.83 16.37 -20.76
C ALA A 137 16.25 17.85 -20.68
N LEU A 138 16.75 18.28 -19.52
CA LEU A 138 17.23 19.65 -19.28
C LEU A 138 18.70 19.86 -19.65
N LEU A 139 19.37 18.88 -20.29
CA LEU A 139 20.78 18.97 -20.67
C LEU A 139 21.05 20.20 -21.55
N PRO A 140 22.11 21.03 -21.23
CA PRO A 140 22.44 22.18 -22.00
C PRO A 140 22.89 21.84 -23.45
N LYS A 141 22.57 22.69 -24.40
CA LYS A 141 22.95 22.48 -25.81
C LYS A 141 24.47 22.69 -26.07
N ARG A 142 25.15 23.54 -25.28
CA ARG A 142 26.57 23.82 -25.39
C ARG A 142 27.41 22.65 -24.86
N LYS A 143 28.43 22.16 -25.62
CA LYS A 143 29.23 20.98 -25.25
C LYS A 143 29.93 21.13 -23.90
N THR A 144 30.59 22.26 -23.62
CA THR A 144 31.26 22.51 -22.35
C THR A 144 30.29 22.52 -21.15
N ALA A 145 29.18 23.20 -21.29
CA ALA A 145 28.13 23.23 -20.26
C ALA A 145 27.52 21.84 -20.04
N ARG A 146 27.40 21.01 -21.08
CA ARG A 146 26.90 19.64 -21.00
C ARG A 146 27.80 18.75 -20.19
N ILE A 147 29.13 18.85 -20.39
CA ILE A 147 30.12 18.05 -19.62
C ILE A 147 30.04 18.42 -18.15
N ALA A 148 30.06 19.71 -17.82
CA ALA A 148 29.92 20.18 -16.43
C ALA A 148 28.59 19.72 -15.81
N TYR A 149 27.50 19.79 -16.57
CA TYR A 149 26.19 19.32 -16.11
C TYR A 149 26.16 17.81 -15.84
N ILE A 150 26.78 16.99 -16.71
CA ILE A 150 26.82 15.53 -16.50
C ILE A 150 27.67 15.18 -15.27
N ILE A 151 28.76 15.88 -15.01
CA ILE A 151 29.58 15.69 -13.81
C ILE A 151 28.78 15.94 -12.54
N ILE A 152 27.88 16.93 -12.54
CA ILE A 152 26.99 17.24 -11.42
C ILE A 152 25.82 16.26 -11.40
N LEU A 153 25.29 15.87 -12.57
CA LEU A 153 24.16 14.98 -12.69
C LEU A 153 24.40 13.61 -12.07
N LEU A 154 25.60 13.01 -12.25
CA LEU A 154 25.89 11.66 -11.78
C LEU A 154 25.78 11.51 -10.26
N PRO A 155 26.43 12.34 -9.41
CA PRO A 155 26.26 12.25 -7.96
C PRO A 155 24.84 12.63 -7.51
N VAL A 156 24.18 13.59 -8.17
CA VAL A 156 22.80 13.96 -7.87
C VAL A 156 21.85 12.82 -8.24
N ALA A 157 22.04 12.16 -9.38
CA ALA A 157 21.23 11.00 -9.77
C ALA A 157 21.41 9.82 -8.79
N TYR A 158 22.66 9.56 -8.37
CA TYR A 158 22.93 8.55 -7.34
C TYR A 158 22.27 8.93 -6.01
N TRP A 159 22.37 10.20 -5.61
CA TRP A 159 21.74 10.67 -4.38
C TRP A 159 20.21 10.59 -4.44
N LEU A 160 19.59 10.87 -5.60
CA LEU A 160 18.13 10.76 -5.80
C LEU A 160 17.64 9.31 -5.86
N ALA A 161 18.42 8.42 -6.48
CA ALA A 161 18.05 7.01 -6.59
C ALA A 161 18.19 6.25 -5.27
N GLY A 162 19.15 6.67 -4.43
CA GLY A 162 19.52 5.91 -3.23
C GLY A 162 20.33 4.65 -3.55
N PRO A 163 20.76 3.93 -2.52
CA PRO A 163 21.51 2.69 -2.67
C PRO A 163 20.63 1.57 -3.27
N ALA A 164 21.24 0.69 -4.07
CA ALA A 164 20.52 -0.35 -4.81
C ALA A 164 19.85 -1.40 -3.89
N ASP A 165 20.44 -1.69 -2.75
CA ASP A 165 19.92 -2.59 -1.72
C ASP A 165 18.59 -2.12 -1.11
N TYR A 166 18.31 -0.83 -1.17
CA TYR A 166 17.02 -0.27 -0.78
C TYR A 166 15.82 -0.86 -1.55
N TYR A 167 16.05 -1.36 -2.77
CA TYR A 167 14.99 -1.90 -3.65
C TYR A 167 14.85 -3.43 -3.59
N TRP A 168 15.69 -4.13 -2.81
CA TRP A 168 15.66 -5.58 -2.70
C TRP A 168 15.17 -6.00 -1.33
N VAL A 169 14.04 -6.71 -1.30
CA VAL A 169 13.43 -7.26 -0.07
C VAL A 169 13.15 -8.73 -0.27
N GLU A 170 13.61 -9.56 0.67
CA GLU A 170 13.67 -10.98 0.42
C GLU A 170 12.94 -11.92 1.35
N GLU A 171 12.50 -11.57 2.53
CA GLU A 171 11.98 -12.58 3.46
C GLU A 171 10.45 -12.68 3.40
N HIS A 172 9.94 -13.84 2.96
CA HIS A 172 8.52 -14.22 2.98
C HIS A 172 7.55 -13.26 2.24
N PRO A 173 7.68 -13.19 0.92
CA PRO A 173 6.88 -12.26 0.13
C PRO A 173 5.37 -12.56 0.24
N SER A 174 4.59 -11.50 0.40
CA SER A 174 3.14 -11.56 0.21
C SER A 174 2.80 -12.02 -1.19
N THR A 175 1.95 -13.01 -1.30
CA THR A 175 1.50 -13.48 -2.61
C THR A 175 0.36 -12.62 -3.16
N LEU A 176 0.22 -12.54 -4.48
CA LEU A 176 -0.93 -11.88 -5.10
C LEU A 176 -2.26 -12.54 -4.69
N GLU A 177 -2.23 -13.80 -4.34
CA GLU A 177 -3.37 -14.53 -3.82
C GLU A 177 -3.78 -13.98 -2.44
N GLU A 178 -2.85 -13.90 -1.49
CA GLU A 178 -3.10 -13.35 -0.15
C GLU A 178 -3.61 -11.91 -0.23
N MET A 179 -3.02 -11.06 -1.07
CA MET A 179 -3.49 -9.69 -1.27
C MET A 179 -4.93 -9.63 -1.79
N LYS A 180 -5.34 -10.57 -2.65
CA LYS A 180 -6.74 -10.67 -3.10
C LYS A 180 -7.67 -11.06 -1.97
N TYR A 181 -7.30 -12.04 -1.15
CA TYR A 181 -8.10 -12.43 0.01
C TYR A 181 -8.16 -11.32 1.06
N ASP A 182 -7.06 -10.59 1.30
CA ASP A 182 -7.07 -9.41 2.15
C ASP A 182 -8.08 -8.35 1.66
N LEU A 183 -8.08 -8.05 0.36
CA LEU A 183 -9.06 -7.13 -0.22
C LEU A 183 -10.51 -7.60 0.00
N MET A 184 -10.79 -8.88 -0.26
CA MET A 184 -12.13 -9.47 -0.08
C MET A 184 -12.55 -9.45 1.40
N MET A 185 -11.63 -9.71 2.34
CA MET A 185 -11.85 -9.58 3.78
C MET A 185 -12.22 -8.13 4.17
N ARG A 186 -11.47 -7.13 3.68
CA ARG A 186 -11.76 -5.70 3.89
C ARG A 186 -13.14 -5.28 3.35
N GLN A 187 -13.55 -5.87 2.24
CA GLN A 187 -14.87 -5.63 1.61
C GLN A 187 -15.99 -6.47 2.24
N LYS A 188 -15.65 -7.42 3.13
CA LYS A 188 -16.58 -8.41 3.69
C LYS A 188 -17.29 -9.23 2.60
N ASP A 189 -16.59 -9.49 1.49
CA ASP A 189 -17.11 -10.33 0.41
C ASP A 189 -16.96 -11.81 0.77
N TRP A 190 -17.73 -12.22 1.78
CA TRP A 190 -17.70 -13.58 2.32
C TRP A 190 -18.03 -14.63 1.26
N LYS A 191 -19.00 -14.33 0.40
CA LYS A 191 -19.41 -15.22 -0.68
C LYS A 191 -18.28 -15.43 -1.69
N GLY A 192 -17.68 -14.34 -2.15
CA GLY A 192 -16.55 -14.38 -3.07
C GLY A 192 -15.36 -15.16 -2.49
N ILE A 193 -15.05 -15.00 -1.19
CA ILE A 193 -13.99 -15.75 -0.49
C ILE A 193 -14.27 -17.26 -0.57
N VAL A 194 -15.47 -17.71 -0.21
CA VAL A 194 -15.83 -19.13 -0.23
C VAL A 194 -15.83 -19.69 -1.65
N GLU A 195 -16.45 -18.99 -2.61
CA GLU A 195 -16.47 -19.42 -4.01
C GLU A 195 -15.08 -19.55 -4.61
N ARG A 196 -14.20 -18.58 -4.32
CA ARG A 196 -12.82 -18.58 -4.80
C ARG A 196 -12.03 -19.74 -4.19
N TYR A 197 -12.13 -19.94 -2.88
CA TYR A 197 -11.43 -21.03 -2.18
C TYR A 197 -11.89 -22.41 -2.65
N ASN A 198 -13.19 -22.59 -2.89
CA ASN A 198 -13.73 -23.85 -3.41
C ASN A 198 -13.26 -24.16 -4.84
N LYS A 199 -13.05 -23.13 -5.68
CA LYS A 199 -12.52 -23.30 -7.03
C LYS A 199 -11.03 -23.63 -7.04
N GLN A 200 -10.28 -23.01 -6.16
CA GLN A 200 -8.83 -23.15 -6.04
C GLN A 200 -8.42 -23.07 -4.58
N PRO A 201 -8.35 -24.20 -3.87
CA PRO A 201 -7.88 -24.24 -2.49
C PRO A 201 -6.45 -23.71 -2.36
N SER A 202 -6.21 -22.90 -1.34
CA SER A 202 -4.91 -22.30 -1.07
C SER A 202 -4.10 -23.10 -0.06
N ALA A 203 -2.78 -23.14 -0.27
CA ALA A 203 -1.84 -23.66 0.71
C ALA A 203 -1.54 -22.67 1.85
N SER A 204 -1.85 -21.38 1.70
CA SER A 204 -1.65 -20.35 2.73
C SER A 204 -2.58 -20.59 3.92
N PRO A 205 -2.03 -20.78 5.15
CA PRO A 205 -2.84 -20.95 6.35
C PRO A 205 -3.75 -19.74 6.61
N ALA A 206 -3.29 -18.51 6.36
CA ALA A 206 -4.08 -17.30 6.53
C ALA A 206 -5.32 -17.30 5.61
N VAL A 207 -5.16 -17.70 4.34
CA VAL A 207 -6.26 -17.84 3.39
C VAL A 207 -7.25 -18.92 3.83
N GLN A 208 -6.77 -20.05 4.37
CA GLN A 208 -7.63 -21.10 4.92
C GLN A 208 -8.47 -20.60 6.08
N HIS A 209 -7.89 -19.80 7.01
CA HIS A 209 -8.62 -19.21 8.12
C HIS A 209 -9.63 -18.16 7.65
N ALA A 210 -9.26 -17.32 6.68
CA ALA A 210 -10.19 -16.38 6.05
C ALA A 210 -11.40 -17.10 5.41
N SER A 211 -11.15 -18.23 4.72
CA SER A 211 -12.22 -19.03 4.11
C SER A 211 -13.15 -19.66 5.17
N ARG A 212 -12.59 -20.17 6.27
CA ARG A 212 -13.41 -20.69 7.39
C ARG A 212 -14.25 -19.58 8.02
N LEU A 213 -13.64 -18.42 8.29
CA LEU A 213 -14.38 -17.27 8.82
C LEU A 213 -15.51 -16.86 7.87
N ALA A 214 -15.26 -16.80 6.58
CA ALA A 214 -16.27 -16.48 5.58
C ALA A 214 -17.42 -17.51 5.56
N GLY A 215 -17.07 -18.81 5.63
CA GLY A 215 -18.07 -19.89 5.75
C GLY A 215 -18.94 -19.78 7.01
N PHE A 216 -18.35 -19.39 8.14
CA PHE A 216 -19.09 -19.12 9.37
C PHE A 216 -20.01 -17.91 9.23
N GLN A 217 -19.52 -16.78 8.68
CA GLN A 217 -20.32 -15.58 8.46
C GLN A 217 -21.52 -15.82 7.53
N LEU A 218 -21.43 -16.81 6.66
CA LEU A 218 -22.53 -17.25 5.78
C LEU A 218 -23.41 -18.33 6.41
N GLY A 219 -23.11 -18.80 7.62
CA GLY A 219 -23.84 -19.89 8.27
C GLY A 219 -23.63 -21.28 7.65
N ILE A 220 -22.57 -21.44 6.83
CA ILE A 220 -22.25 -22.71 6.15
C ILE A 220 -21.54 -23.69 7.10
N ILE A 221 -20.69 -23.17 7.98
CA ILE A 221 -19.94 -23.96 8.96
C ILE A 221 -20.23 -23.50 10.39
N PRO A 222 -20.20 -24.41 11.39
CA PRO A 222 -20.44 -24.06 12.78
C PRO A 222 -19.23 -23.34 13.42
N GLU A 223 -19.47 -22.61 14.49
CA GLU A 223 -18.48 -21.83 15.23
C GLU A 223 -17.30 -22.69 15.73
N GLN A 224 -17.59 -23.95 16.15
CA GLN A 224 -16.53 -24.86 16.61
C GLN A 224 -15.42 -25.10 15.56
N SER A 225 -15.73 -24.93 14.29
CA SER A 225 -14.76 -25.06 13.19
C SER A 225 -13.75 -23.91 13.12
N LEU A 226 -14.01 -22.80 13.82
CA LEU A 226 -13.11 -21.63 13.85
C LEU A 226 -12.01 -21.80 14.90
N HIS A 227 -12.30 -22.46 16.03
CA HIS A 227 -11.42 -22.57 17.19
C HIS A 227 -10.49 -23.80 17.09
N ARG A 228 -9.86 -23.99 15.95
CA ARG A 228 -8.86 -25.06 15.76
C ARG A 228 -7.51 -24.64 16.35
N ALA A 229 -6.76 -25.58 16.86
CA ALA A 229 -5.42 -25.34 17.43
C ALA A 229 -4.45 -24.67 16.44
N ASP A 230 -4.63 -24.90 15.14
CA ASP A 230 -3.81 -24.34 14.07
C ASP A 230 -4.01 -22.82 13.86
N ILE A 231 -5.08 -22.21 14.41
CA ILE A 231 -5.33 -20.76 14.31
C ILE A 231 -4.21 -19.93 14.98
N PHE A 232 -3.57 -20.48 16.00
CA PHE A 232 -2.47 -19.82 16.71
C PHE A 232 -1.07 -20.09 16.11
N SER A 233 -1.02 -20.75 14.94
CA SER A 233 0.23 -21.06 14.29
C SER A 233 0.93 -19.81 13.72
N ASN A 234 2.21 -19.64 14.04
CA ASN A 234 3.04 -18.58 13.45
C ASN A 234 3.16 -18.70 11.92
N GLN A 235 2.86 -19.86 11.35
CA GLN A 235 2.87 -20.04 9.90
C GLN A 235 1.82 -19.18 9.18
N SER A 236 0.80 -18.72 9.89
CA SER A 236 -0.23 -17.82 9.37
C SER A 236 0.21 -16.35 9.32
N LEU A 237 1.37 -16.00 9.90
CA LEU A 237 1.87 -14.61 10.04
C LEU A 237 3.21 -14.41 9.31
N ARG A 238 3.41 -15.09 8.18
CA ARG A 238 4.71 -15.10 7.48
C ARG A 238 4.96 -13.92 6.55
N SER A 239 3.91 -13.27 6.08
CA SER A 239 4.01 -12.15 5.17
C SER A 239 3.12 -11.00 5.66
N GLU A 240 3.35 -9.81 5.14
CA GLU A 240 2.51 -8.66 5.43
C GLU A 240 1.03 -8.92 5.13
N ALA A 241 0.72 -9.46 3.94
CA ALA A 241 -0.66 -9.74 3.54
C ALA A 241 -1.30 -10.84 4.41
N SER A 242 -0.58 -11.91 4.72
CA SER A 242 -1.08 -12.98 5.59
C SER A 242 -1.33 -12.46 7.01
N SER A 243 -0.45 -11.62 7.54
CA SER A 243 -0.61 -11.00 8.85
C SER A 243 -1.81 -10.05 8.90
N PHE A 244 -2.07 -9.27 7.86
CA PHE A 244 -3.28 -8.45 7.78
C PHE A 244 -4.57 -9.27 7.64
N ILE A 245 -4.54 -10.39 6.93
CA ILE A 245 -5.68 -11.34 6.90
C ILE A 245 -5.95 -11.86 8.31
N MET A 246 -4.92 -12.33 9.01
CA MET A 246 -5.06 -12.90 10.34
C MET A 246 -5.44 -11.85 11.39
N ASP A 247 -4.96 -10.61 11.27
CA ASP A 247 -5.43 -9.49 12.08
C ASP A 247 -6.96 -9.37 12.02
N GLU A 248 -7.54 -9.35 10.82
CA GLU A 248 -8.98 -9.24 10.64
C GLU A 248 -9.71 -10.49 11.15
N VAL A 249 -9.16 -11.71 10.91
CA VAL A 249 -9.72 -12.96 11.42
C VAL A 249 -9.77 -12.93 12.96
N TYR A 250 -8.66 -12.63 13.61
CA TYR A 250 -8.60 -12.59 15.07
C TYR A 250 -9.52 -11.51 15.66
N PHE A 251 -9.54 -10.32 15.04
CA PHE A 251 -10.37 -9.23 15.49
C PHE A 251 -11.87 -9.57 15.46
N LEU A 252 -12.33 -10.19 14.38
CA LEU A 252 -13.73 -10.61 14.23
C LEU A 252 -14.12 -11.77 15.14
N LEU A 253 -13.14 -12.57 15.59
CA LEU A 253 -13.35 -13.65 16.57
C LEU A 253 -13.24 -13.16 18.03
N GLY A 254 -12.97 -11.88 18.27
CA GLY A 254 -12.75 -11.33 19.61
C GLY A 254 -11.41 -11.67 20.24
N LEU A 255 -10.47 -12.26 19.46
CA LEU A 255 -9.08 -12.55 19.86
C LEU A 255 -8.22 -11.29 19.72
N VAL A 256 -8.47 -10.31 20.59
CA VAL A 256 -7.97 -8.93 20.45
C VAL A 256 -6.44 -8.85 20.58
N ASN A 257 -5.85 -9.61 21.53
CA ASN A 257 -4.39 -9.65 21.72
C ASN A 257 -3.71 -10.32 20.51
N MET A 258 -4.32 -11.35 19.94
CA MET A 258 -3.81 -12.01 18.73
C MET A 258 -3.93 -11.09 17.50
N SER A 259 -5.00 -10.32 17.39
CA SER A 259 -5.14 -9.26 16.36
C SER A 259 -4.04 -8.21 16.51
N GLN A 260 -3.79 -7.73 17.73
CA GLN A 260 -2.71 -6.78 18.00
C GLN A 260 -1.34 -7.35 17.60
N ARG A 261 -1.07 -8.61 17.97
CA ARG A 261 0.15 -9.31 17.56
C ARG A 261 0.27 -9.40 16.03
N ALA A 262 -0.77 -9.88 15.34
CA ALA A 262 -0.75 -9.98 13.89
C ALA A 262 -0.53 -8.61 13.21
N THR A 263 -1.05 -7.54 13.81
CA THR A 263 -0.81 -6.16 13.35
C THR A 263 0.66 -5.75 13.49
N PHE A 264 1.34 -6.13 14.58
CA PHE A 264 2.79 -5.88 14.73
C PHE A 264 3.60 -6.71 13.74
N GLU A 265 3.29 -8.01 13.58
CA GLU A 265 3.93 -8.87 12.57
C GLU A 265 3.77 -8.30 11.14
N ALA A 266 2.59 -7.76 10.82
CA ALA A 266 2.38 -7.06 9.55
C ALA A 266 3.31 -5.86 9.40
N MET A 267 3.46 -5.02 10.44
CA MET A 267 4.37 -3.86 10.40
C MET A 267 5.84 -4.25 10.34
N GLU A 268 6.25 -5.32 11.02
CA GLU A 268 7.63 -5.83 10.96
C GLU A 268 7.98 -6.40 9.58
N SER A 269 6.97 -6.93 8.88
CA SER A 269 7.13 -7.44 7.51
C SER A 269 7.18 -6.33 6.45
N ILE A 270 6.91 -5.05 6.80
CA ILE A 270 6.97 -3.95 5.84
C ILE A 270 8.42 -3.60 5.52
N PRO A 271 8.78 -3.52 4.22
CA PRO A 271 10.11 -3.13 3.80
C PRO A 271 10.54 -1.76 4.35
N ASN A 272 11.85 -1.61 4.61
CA ASN A 272 12.47 -0.34 5.01
C ASN A 272 11.93 0.25 6.32
N HIS A 273 11.42 -0.59 7.23
CA HIS A 273 10.88 -0.19 8.52
C HIS A 273 9.80 0.90 8.42
N ASN A 274 9.08 0.93 7.32
CA ASN A 274 7.94 1.82 7.15
C ASN A 274 6.82 1.46 8.13
N LYS A 275 6.00 2.45 8.45
CA LYS A 275 4.80 2.28 9.27
C LYS A 275 3.58 2.13 8.37
N SER A 276 2.51 1.58 8.94
CA SER A 276 1.24 1.40 8.25
C SER A 276 0.13 2.21 8.92
N GLY A 277 -0.54 3.08 8.15
CA GLY A 277 -1.73 3.78 8.65
C GLY A 277 -2.86 2.81 9.00
N ARG A 278 -3.01 1.73 8.23
CA ARG A 278 -3.97 0.65 8.51
C ARG A 278 -3.65 -0.07 9.82
N ALA A 279 -2.39 -0.44 10.02
CA ALA A 279 -1.96 -1.10 11.26
C ALA A 279 -2.16 -0.19 12.48
N LEU A 280 -1.76 1.07 12.40
CA LEU A 280 -1.99 2.04 13.49
C LEU A 280 -3.47 2.18 13.82
N LYS A 281 -4.35 2.19 12.82
CA LYS A 281 -5.80 2.20 13.03
C LYS A 281 -6.25 0.99 13.83
N ARG A 282 -5.79 -0.22 13.50
CA ARG A 282 -6.09 -1.44 14.26
C ARG A 282 -5.54 -1.39 15.68
N LEU A 283 -4.34 -0.86 15.86
CA LEU A 283 -3.74 -0.68 17.19
C LEU A 283 -4.56 0.29 18.07
N VAL A 284 -5.17 1.34 17.49
CA VAL A 284 -6.15 2.16 18.20
C VAL A 284 -7.36 1.33 18.61
N GLU A 285 -7.98 0.58 17.67
CA GLU A 285 -9.17 -0.22 17.95
C GLU A 285 -8.91 -1.26 19.07
N THR A 286 -7.79 -1.98 18.99
CA THR A 286 -7.42 -2.97 20.02
C THR A 286 -7.10 -2.31 21.35
N SER A 287 -6.42 -1.16 21.37
CA SER A 287 -6.12 -0.40 22.59
C SER A 287 -7.38 0.14 23.27
N LEU A 288 -8.40 0.56 22.49
CA LEU A 288 -9.70 0.96 23.04
C LEU A 288 -10.42 -0.23 23.71
N ILE A 289 -10.36 -1.42 23.10
CA ILE A 289 -10.97 -2.62 23.64
C ILE A 289 -10.27 -3.08 24.93
N THR A 290 -8.94 -3.08 24.95
CA THR A 290 -8.09 -3.49 26.07
C THR A 290 -7.87 -2.40 27.13
N GLN A 291 -8.54 -1.26 26.99
CA GLN A 291 -8.50 -0.11 27.91
C GLN A 291 -7.13 0.59 28.01
N GLN A 292 -6.28 0.45 26.99
CA GLN A 292 -5.00 1.12 26.89
C GLN A 292 -5.15 2.52 26.27
N TYR A 293 -5.95 3.39 26.88
CA TYR A 293 -6.33 4.70 26.32
C TYR A 293 -5.14 5.63 26.02
N PRO A 294 -4.11 5.73 26.89
CA PRO A 294 -2.93 6.54 26.58
C PRO A 294 -2.20 6.09 25.32
N LEU A 295 -2.19 4.77 25.04
CA LEU A 295 -1.59 4.22 23.85
C LEU A 295 -2.45 4.50 22.62
N ALA A 296 -3.78 4.36 22.74
CA ALA A 296 -4.72 4.74 21.68
C ALA A 296 -4.54 6.21 21.27
N LEU A 297 -4.38 7.13 22.22
CA LEU A 297 -4.17 8.56 21.95
C LEU A 297 -2.88 8.79 21.16
N LYS A 298 -1.77 8.12 21.50
CA LYS A 298 -0.51 8.24 20.75
C LYS A 298 -0.66 7.84 19.28
N TYR A 299 -1.36 6.74 19.02
CA TYR A 299 -1.62 6.31 17.64
C TYR A 299 -2.58 7.24 16.91
N LEU A 300 -3.57 7.79 17.61
CA LEU A 300 -4.50 8.78 17.05
C LEU A 300 -3.78 10.07 16.67
N ASP A 301 -2.80 10.54 17.48
CA ASP A 301 -1.98 11.71 17.16
C ASP A 301 -1.25 11.52 15.81
N ILE A 302 -0.63 10.37 15.60
CA ILE A 302 0.03 10.04 14.33
C ILE A 302 -0.98 10.02 13.17
N LEU A 303 -2.12 9.36 13.34
CA LEU A 303 -3.12 9.24 12.29
C LEU A 303 -3.79 10.56 11.92
N GLN A 304 -3.84 11.54 12.84
CA GLN A 304 -4.33 12.89 12.55
C GLN A 304 -3.46 13.64 11.54
N GLU A 305 -2.20 13.28 11.42
CA GLU A 305 -1.27 13.87 10.44
C GLU A 305 -1.33 13.21 9.06
N THR A 306 -2.21 12.21 8.85
CA THR A 306 -2.40 11.54 7.57
C THR A 306 -3.55 12.14 6.77
N ALA A 307 -3.56 11.98 5.43
CA ALA A 307 -4.65 12.48 4.60
C ALA A 307 -5.95 11.67 4.78
N PHE A 308 -5.86 10.34 4.80
CA PHE A 308 -7.03 9.47 4.70
C PHE A 308 -7.52 8.93 6.05
N TYR A 309 -6.68 8.90 7.08
CA TYR A 309 -7.07 8.45 8.43
C TYR A 309 -7.42 9.59 9.37
N ARG A 310 -7.08 10.86 9.04
CA ARG A 310 -7.31 12.04 9.87
C ARG A 310 -8.76 12.17 10.36
N GLN A 311 -9.71 12.04 9.45
CA GLN A 311 -11.13 12.19 9.79
C GLN A 311 -11.58 11.10 10.76
N TRP A 312 -11.20 9.84 10.50
CA TRP A 312 -11.51 8.71 11.37
C TRP A 312 -10.85 8.88 12.75
N ALA A 313 -9.60 9.33 12.80
CA ALA A 313 -8.87 9.58 14.04
C ALA A 313 -9.56 10.68 14.89
N ALA A 314 -9.98 11.79 14.26
CA ALA A 314 -10.71 12.85 14.93
C ALA A 314 -12.06 12.37 15.50
N GLN A 315 -12.78 11.52 14.77
CA GLN A 315 -14.06 10.95 15.22
C GLN A 315 -13.87 9.91 16.34
N THR A 316 -12.73 9.23 16.37
CA THR A 316 -12.44 8.17 17.36
C THR A 316 -11.81 8.72 18.64
N ARG A 317 -11.11 9.86 18.58
CA ARG A 317 -10.42 10.48 19.72
C ARG A 317 -11.29 10.65 20.97
N PRO A 318 -12.54 11.13 20.90
CA PRO A 318 -13.41 11.26 22.08
C PRO A 318 -13.61 9.94 22.84
N LEU A 319 -13.57 8.78 22.15
CA LEU A 319 -13.69 7.48 22.80
C LEU A 319 -12.47 7.15 23.68
N ALA A 320 -11.28 7.59 23.29
CA ALA A 320 -10.06 7.41 24.08
C ALA A 320 -9.98 8.40 25.24
N GLU A 321 -10.47 9.65 25.06
CA GLU A 321 -10.46 10.70 26.07
C GLU A 321 -11.55 10.50 27.13
N ASN A 322 -12.71 9.94 26.74
CA ASN A 322 -13.80 9.64 27.65
C ASN A 322 -14.26 8.17 27.52
N PRO A 323 -13.70 7.26 28.32
CA PRO A 323 -14.01 5.83 28.27
C PRO A 323 -15.48 5.47 28.46
N VAL A 324 -16.29 6.34 29.04
CA VAL A 324 -17.74 6.11 29.20
C VAL A 324 -18.44 6.05 27.84
N LEU A 325 -17.96 6.80 26.85
CA LEU A 325 -18.53 6.83 25.51
C LEU A 325 -18.39 5.46 24.79
N ILE A 326 -17.37 4.67 25.15
CA ILE A 326 -17.16 3.34 24.57
C ILE A 326 -18.32 2.41 24.93
N GLN A 327 -18.85 2.51 26.16
CA GLN A 327 -19.98 1.71 26.61
C GLN A 327 -21.26 2.02 25.83
N GLN A 328 -21.36 3.19 25.24
CA GLN A 328 -22.48 3.63 24.41
C GLN A 328 -22.25 3.36 22.92
N HIS A 329 -21.01 2.98 22.53
CA HIS A 329 -20.66 2.73 21.13
C HIS A 329 -20.90 1.26 20.77
N PRO A 330 -21.94 0.93 19.94
CA PRO A 330 -22.41 -0.45 19.75
C PRO A 330 -21.31 -1.42 19.35
N ARG A 331 -20.42 -1.01 18.41
CA ARG A 331 -19.34 -1.85 17.91
C ARG A 331 -18.31 -2.17 19.01
N TYR A 332 -17.84 -1.15 19.73
CA TYR A 332 -16.78 -1.35 20.75
C TYR A 332 -17.30 -2.03 21.99
N GLN A 333 -18.54 -1.79 22.37
CA GLN A 333 -19.19 -2.54 23.46
C GLN A 333 -19.25 -4.03 23.12
N SER A 334 -19.77 -4.41 21.96
CA SER A 334 -19.86 -5.80 21.52
C SER A 334 -18.48 -6.49 21.47
N LEU A 335 -17.45 -5.80 20.95
CA LEU A 335 -16.10 -6.35 20.91
C LEU A 335 -15.48 -6.51 22.30
N ARG A 336 -15.75 -5.61 23.26
CA ARG A 336 -15.32 -5.75 24.65
C ARG A 336 -16.01 -6.93 25.35
N GLU A 337 -17.28 -7.13 25.11
CA GLU A 337 -18.03 -8.27 25.64
C GLU A 337 -17.50 -9.59 25.07
N ALA A 338 -17.19 -9.63 23.78
CA ALA A 338 -16.55 -10.77 23.14
C ALA A 338 -15.16 -11.02 23.75
N TYR A 339 -14.32 -10.01 23.85
CA TYR A 339 -12.98 -10.09 24.44
C TYR A 339 -13.02 -10.60 25.89
N ALA A 340 -13.93 -10.11 26.70
CA ALA A 340 -14.07 -10.55 28.11
C ALA A 340 -14.46 -12.03 28.25
N LYS A 341 -15.12 -12.61 27.24
CA LYS A 341 -15.56 -14.02 27.22
C LYS A 341 -14.52 -14.94 26.57
N THR A 342 -13.62 -14.39 25.76
CA THR A 342 -12.68 -15.16 24.95
C THR A 342 -11.40 -15.40 25.76
N LYS A 343 -10.93 -16.65 25.80
CA LYS A 343 -9.60 -16.97 26.32
C LYS A 343 -8.55 -16.56 25.26
N ASP A 344 -8.24 -15.30 25.24
CA ASP A 344 -7.25 -14.75 24.32
C ASP A 344 -5.84 -15.04 24.85
N ALA A 345 -4.93 -15.42 23.97
CA ALA A 345 -3.56 -15.70 24.35
C ALA A 345 -2.82 -14.37 24.62
N VAL A 346 -2.23 -14.26 25.80
CA VAL A 346 -1.28 -13.19 26.13
C VAL A 346 0.12 -13.76 25.91
N PHE A 347 0.78 -13.28 24.85
CA PHE A 347 2.20 -13.60 24.63
C PHE A 347 3.04 -12.51 25.30
N TYR A 348 3.83 -12.92 26.28
CA TYR A 348 4.87 -12.11 26.87
C TYR A 348 6.21 -12.41 26.19
#